data_9a7a419f0d89a60e644c4d868219da42
#
_entry.id   9a7a419f0d89a60e644c4d868219da42
#
_cell.length_a   1.000
_cell.length_b   1.000
_cell.length_c   1.000
_cell.angle_alpha   90.00
_cell.angle_beta   90.00
_cell.angle_gamma   90.00
#
_symmetry.space_group_name_H-M   'P 1'
#
loop_
_entity.id
_entity.type
_entity.pdbx_description
1 polymer ?
#
loop_
_entity_poly.entity_id
_entity_poly.type
_entity_poly.pdbx_seq_one_letter_code
_entity_poly.pdbx_strand_id
1 'polypeptide(L)'
;MFDIKNNGVFMNLENYKISTLPYIDNASNEIMKKYNIKAQYETEPPHGDAIYSISIKGKALPFWIYGRDVTFIGNSMVMVESVRCKTWDPIETMFIDLENEVYAGLKEWYTDILFFNNRIELTNQVVKMKNLIINKFDELKWIDF
;
A
#
# COMPACT_ATOMS: atom_id res chain seq x y z
N MET A 1 -10.96 -11.87 -10.88
CA MET A 1 -9.70 -11.11 -10.98
C MET A 1 -9.98 -9.63 -11.00
N PHE A 2 -9.26 -8.90 -10.18
CA PHE A 2 -9.41 -7.45 -10.14
C PHE A 2 -8.79 -6.82 -11.37
N ASP A 3 -9.52 -5.95 -12.03
CA ASP A 3 -9.03 -5.21 -13.16
C ASP A 3 -9.52 -3.78 -13.05
N ILE A 4 -8.62 -2.85 -12.82
CA ILE A 4 -8.93 -1.44 -12.72
C ILE A 4 -9.66 -0.95 -13.95
N LYS A 5 -9.32 -1.44 -15.11
CA LYS A 5 -9.95 -0.98 -16.33
C LYS A 5 -11.35 -1.45 -16.47
N ASN A 6 -11.68 -2.58 -15.88
CA ASN A 6 -13.04 -3.05 -15.99
C ASN A 6 -13.90 -2.38 -14.97
N ASN A 7 -13.31 -1.95 -13.93
CA ASN A 7 -14.01 -1.15 -13.01
C ASN A 7 -14.13 0.21 -13.57
N GLY A 8 -13.51 0.37 -14.57
CA GLY A 8 -13.54 1.34 -15.35
C GLY A 8 -13.31 2.58 -14.91
N VAL A 9 -13.53 2.89 -14.15
CA VAL A 9 -13.60 3.88 -13.84
C VAL A 9 -12.98 4.25 -12.92
N PHE A 10 -12.45 4.03 -12.87
CA PHE A 10 -12.20 3.89 -12.06
C PHE A 10 -11.45 4.48 -11.32
N MET A 11 -10.55 4.29 -11.22
CA MET A 11 -9.63 4.87 -10.37
C MET A 11 -9.03 6.00 -11.08
N ASN A 12 -9.15 7.17 -10.70
CA ASN A 12 -8.30 8.27 -11.08
C ASN A 12 -6.98 8.03 -10.36
N LEU A 13 -6.03 7.45 -11.06
CA LEU A 13 -4.72 7.15 -10.48
C LEU A 13 -3.96 8.40 -10.05
N GLU A 14 -4.32 9.57 -10.58
CA GLU A 14 -3.73 10.82 -10.17
C GLU A 14 -4.30 11.33 -8.85
N ASN A 15 -5.40 10.76 -8.38
CA ASN A 15 -5.98 11.12 -7.10
C ASN A 15 -5.38 10.23 -6.02
N TYR A 16 -4.27 10.66 -5.48
CA TYR A 16 -3.60 9.91 -4.42
C TYR A 16 -3.13 10.83 -3.30
N LYS A 17 -2.92 10.25 -2.13
CA LYS A 17 -2.48 10.99 -0.96
C LYS A 17 -1.56 10.13 -0.10
N ILE A 18 -0.45 10.71 0.32
CA ILE A 18 0.51 10.04 1.19
C ILE A 18 0.26 10.47 2.63
N SER A 19 0.12 9.51 3.52
CA SER A 19 -0.09 9.75 4.95
C SER A 19 0.91 8.97 5.77
N THR A 20 1.03 9.34 7.04
CA THR A 20 1.90 8.66 8.00
C THR A 20 1.06 8.23 9.20
N LEU A 21 1.12 6.96 9.58
CA LEU A 21 0.45 6.51 10.79
C LEU A 21 1.23 6.99 12.02
N PRO A 22 0.55 7.37 13.09
CA PRO A 22 -0.90 7.39 13.29
C PRO A 22 -1.58 8.68 12.82
N TYR A 23 -0.83 9.59 12.21
CA TYR A 23 -1.33 10.92 11.87
C TYR A 23 -1.90 10.91 10.45
N ILE A 24 -3.19 10.60 10.33
CA ILE A 24 -3.86 10.47 9.05
C ILE A 24 -4.83 11.64 8.88
N ASP A 25 -4.83 12.25 7.69
CA ASP A 25 -5.76 13.35 7.40
C ASP A 25 -7.20 12.87 7.32
N ASN A 26 -8.14 13.82 7.27
CA ASN A 26 -9.56 13.50 7.31
C ASN A 26 -10.02 12.63 6.13
N ALA A 27 -9.53 12.89 4.93
CA ALA A 27 -9.95 12.13 3.75
C ALA A 27 -9.49 10.66 3.83
N SER A 28 -8.24 10.44 4.23
CA SER A 28 -7.72 9.09 4.42
C SER A 28 -8.40 8.39 5.59
N ASN A 29 -8.75 9.12 6.64
CA ASN A 29 -9.45 8.57 7.79
C ASN A 29 -10.86 8.09 7.42
N GLU A 30 -11.55 8.74 6.48
CA GLU A 30 -12.83 8.28 5.97
C GLU A 30 -12.70 6.91 5.28
N ILE A 31 -11.62 6.71 4.54
CA ILE A 31 -11.34 5.42 3.91
C ILE A 31 -11.09 4.36 4.98
N MET A 32 -10.32 4.68 6.00
CA MET A 32 -10.06 3.76 7.11
C MET A 32 -11.33 3.34 7.83
N LYS A 33 -12.25 4.29 8.04
CA LYS A 33 -13.55 4.00 8.65
C LYS A 33 -14.42 3.12 7.76
N LYS A 34 -14.48 3.45 6.48
CA LYS A 34 -15.31 2.71 5.52
C LYS A 34 -14.97 1.23 5.48
N TYR A 35 -13.69 0.90 5.52
CA TYR A 35 -13.23 -0.49 5.45
C TYR A 35 -12.87 -1.07 6.81
N ASN A 36 -13.18 -0.33 7.89
CA ASN A 36 -12.85 -0.73 9.26
C ASN A 36 -11.39 -1.16 9.38
N ILE A 37 -10.50 -0.31 8.87
CA ILE A 37 -9.06 -0.55 8.94
C ILE A 37 -8.57 -0.17 10.33
N LYS A 38 -7.90 -1.10 11.00
CA LYS A 38 -7.29 -0.86 12.30
C LYS A 38 -5.81 -1.13 12.23
N ALA A 39 -5.03 -0.22 12.79
CA ALA A 39 -3.58 -0.34 12.87
C ALA A 39 -3.17 -0.40 14.33
N GLN A 40 -2.38 -1.40 14.69
CA GLN A 40 -1.88 -1.55 16.05
C GLN A 40 -0.36 -1.50 16.05
N TYR A 41 0.21 -0.65 16.91
CA TYR A 41 1.66 -0.57 17.06
C TYR A 41 2.21 -1.91 17.53
N GLU A 42 3.26 -2.39 16.87
CA GLU A 42 3.90 -3.65 17.22
C GLU A 42 5.33 -3.45 17.70
N THR A 43 6.13 -2.72 16.94
CA THR A 43 7.54 -2.53 17.24
C THR A 43 8.12 -1.38 16.42
N GLU A 44 9.40 -1.11 16.63
CA GLU A 44 10.16 -0.21 15.77
C GLU A 44 11.63 -0.61 15.80
N PRO A 45 12.32 -0.58 14.66
CA PRO A 45 13.76 -0.84 14.66
C PRO A 45 14.50 0.35 15.28
N PRO A 46 15.75 0.15 15.75
CA PRO A 46 16.56 1.26 16.23
C PRO A 46 16.71 2.33 15.14
N HIS A 47 16.41 3.58 15.48
CA HIS A 47 16.45 4.71 14.56
C HIS A 47 15.50 4.58 13.37
N GLY A 48 14.49 3.73 13.45
CA GLY A 48 13.50 3.53 12.41
C GLY A 48 12.12 3.99 12.82
N ASP A 49 11.21 3.94 11.87
CA ASP A 49 9.81 4.30 12.09
C ASP A 49 9.02 3.16 12.72
N ALA A 50 7.90 3.49 13.33
CA ALA A 50 7.03 2.49 13.95
C ALA A 50 6.46 1.52 12.93
N ILE A 51 6.29 0.27 13.34
CA ILE A 51 5.72 -0.80 12.54
C ILE A 51 4.39 -1.22 13.16
N TYR A 52 3.39 -1.40 12.32
CA TYR A 52 2.03 -1.69 12.72
C TYR A 52 1.51 -2.98 12.11
N SER A 53 0.72 -3.73 12.88
CA SER A 53 -0.13 -4.78 12.30
C SER A 53 -1.42 -4.13 11.82
N ILE A 54 -2.02 -4.70 10.77
CA ILE A 54 -3.20 -4.15 10.13
C ILE A 54 -4.30 -5.20 10.07
N SER A 55 -5.52 -4.78 10.38
CA SER A 55 -6.70 -5.58 10.08
C SER A 55 -7.69 -4.77 9.25
N ILE A 56 -8.41 -5.44 8.38
CA ILE A 56 -9.41 -4.84 7.49
C ILE A 56 -10.68 -5.65 7.62
N LYS A 57 -11.76 -5.00 8.07
CA LYS A 57 -13.05 -5.67 8.32
C LYS A 57 -12.89 -6.89 9.24
N GLY A 58 -12.03 -6.77 10.24
CA GLY A 58 -11.78 -7.85 11.19
C GLY A 58 -10.80 -8.92 10.72
N LYS A 59 -10.29 -8.83 9.50
CA LYS A 59 -9.34 -9.79 8.97
C LYS A 59 -7.92 -9.25 9.12
N ALA A 60 -7.06 -9.97 9.83
CA ALA A 60 -5.67 -9.60 10.00
C ALA A 60 -4.91 -9.85 8.69
N LEU A 61 -4.12 -8.87 8.25
CA LEU A 61 -3.24 -9.06 7.11
C LEU A 61 -2.03 -9.89 7.54
N PRO A 62 -1.49 -10.73 6.64
CA PRO A 62 -0.37 -11.62 6.98
C PRO A 62 1.00 -10.94 6.92
N PHE A 63 1.03 -9.62 7.01
CA PHE A 63 2.26 -8.83 7.04
C PHE A 63 2.03 -7.60 7.91
N TRP A 64 3.13 -6.98 8.35
CA TRP A 64 3.08 -5.71 9.07
C TRP A 64 3.50 -4.58 8.13
N ILE A 65 3.19 -3.34 8.48
CA ILE A 65 3.56 -2.19 7.66
C ILE A 65 4.30 -1.13 8.48
N TYR A 66 5.20 -0.41 7.80
CA TYR A 66 5.77 0.79 8.37
C TYR A 66 4.73 1.91 8.38
N GLY A 67 4.72 2.71 9.43
CA GLY A 67 3.77 3.80 9.59
C GLY A 67 4.06 5.03 8.74
N ARG A 68 5.11 4.99 7.92
CA ARG A 68 5.46 6.08 7.01
C ARG A 68 4.93 5.78 5.60
N ASP A 69 4.79 6.82 4.81
CA ASP A 69 4.46 6.70 3.36
C ASP A 69 3.38 5.67 3.04
N VAL A 70 2.27 5.76 3.75
CA VAL A 70 1.06 5.01 3.39
C VAL A 70 0.34 5.82 2.32
N THR A 71 0.27 5.32 1.10
CA THR A 71 -0.29 6.04 -0.03
C THR A 71 -1.69 5.53 -0.34
N PHE A 72 -2.69 6.41 -0.19
CA PHE A 72 -4.06 6.10 -0.57
C PHE A 72 -4.27 6.53 -2.02
N ILE A 73 -4.72 5.61 -2.85
CA ILE A 73 -4.92 5.83 -4.28
C ILE A 73 -6.42 5.69 -4.58
N GLY A 74 -7.05 6.75 -5.02
CA GLY A 74 -8.50 6.78 -5.18
C GLY A 74 -9.18 6.50 -3.85
N ASN A 75 -10.23 5.71 -3.85
CA ASN A 75 -11.03 5.44 -2.66
C ASN A 75 -10.88 4.02 -2.11
N SER A 76 -10.12 3.16 -2.75
CA SER A 76 -10.09 1.74 -2.39
C SER A 76 -8.74 1.05 -2.50
N MET A 77 -7.70 1.75 -2.92
CA MET A 77 -6.38 1.15 -3.08
C MET A 77 -5.39 1.82 -2.13
N VAL A 78 -4.54 1.03 -1.50
CA VAL A 78 -3.50 1.53 -0.61
C VAL A 78 -2.17 0.91 -1.01
N MET A 79 -1.12 1.72 -1.09
CA MET A 79 0.24 1.23 -1.26
C MET A 79 0.99 1.45 0.04
N VAL A 80 1.65 0.41 0.53
CA VAL A 80 2.35 0.44 1.81
C VAL A 80 3.75 -0.14 1.70
N GLU A 81 4.58 0.18 2.69
CA GLU A 81 5.87 -0.47 2.88
C GLU A 81 5.68 -1.59 3.89
N SER A 82 5.79 -2.84 3.44
CA SER A 82 5.49 -4.00 4.27
C SER A 82 6.75 -4.74 4.70
N VAL A 83 6.63 -5.47 5.80
CA VAL A 83 7.62 -6.44 6.26
C VAL A 83 6.87 -7.69 6.70
N ARG A 84 7.55 -8.82 6.74
CA ARG A 84 6.94 -10.02 7.33
C ARG A 84 6.70 -9.78 8.81
N CYS A 85 5.66 -10.39 9.35
CA CYS A 85 5.35 -10.27 10.77
C CYS A 85 6.57 -10.60 11.63
N LYS A 86 6.77 -9.82 12.68
CA LYS A 86 7.87 -9.98 13.64
C LYS A 86 9.25 -9.74 13.04
N THR A 87 9.34 -8.98 11.96
CA THR A 87 10.62 -8.60 11.34
C THR A 87 10.66 -7.11 11.05
N TRP A 88 11.85 -6.59 10.75
CA TRP A 88 12.06 -5.21 10.34
C TRP A 88 12.43 -5.10 8.86
N ASP A 89 12.88 -6.19 8.26
CA ASP A 89 13.35 -6.24 6.89
C ASP A 89 13.24 -7.66 6.31
N PRO A 90 13.33 -7.83 5.01
CA PRO A 90 13.39 -6.74 4.03
C PRO A 90 12.05 -6.05 3.87
N ILE A 91 12.11 -4.79 3.42
CA ILE A 91 10.91 -4.02 3.11
C ILE A 91 10.45 -4.38 1.70
N GLU A 92 9.17 -4.61 1.56
CA GLU A 92 8.56 -4.87 0.26
C GLU A 92 7.40 -3.90 0.04
N THR A 93 7.39 -3.23 -1.11
CA THR A 93 6.26 -2.39 -1.48
C THR A 93 5.07 -3.29 -1.84
N MET A 94 3.89 -2.96 -1.33
CA MET A 94 2.71 -3.78 -1.47
C MET A 94 1.49 -2.94 -1.77
N PHE A 95 0.64 -3.42 -2.67
CA PHE A 95 -0.67 -2.84 -2.90
C PHE A 95 -1.73 -3.64 -2.15
N ILE A 96 -2.70 -2.94 -1.58
CA ILE A 96 -3.86 -3.54 -0.93
C ILE A 96 -5.10 -2.98 -1.61
N ASP A 97 -5.91 -3.86 -2.18
CA ASP A 97 -7.20 -3.51 -2.77
C ASP A 97 -8.25 -3.75 -1.70
N LEU A 98 -8.73 -2.67 -1.09
CA LEU A 98 -9.66 -2.74 0.03
C LEU A 98 -11.04 -3.25 -0.38
N GLU A 99 -11.46 -2.92 -1.61
CA GLU A 99 -12.78 -3.31 -2.08
C GLU A 99 -12.86 -4.81 -2.40
N ASN A 100 -11.83 -5.33 -3.03
CA ASN A 100 -11.80 -6.73 -3.45
C ASN A 100 -11.10 -7.63 -2.43
N GLU A 101 -10.57 -7.08 -1.35
CA GLU A 101 -9.91 -7.82 -0.26
C GLU A 101 -8.79 -8.71 -0.77
N VAL A 102 -7.90 -8.10 -1.55
CA VAL A 102 -6.71 -8.77 -2.08
C VAL A 102 -5.50 -7.86 -1.91
N TYR A 103 -4.32 -8.43 -1.90
CA TYR A 103 -3.07 -7.68 -1.86
C TYR A 103 -2.08 -8.26 -2.86
N ALA A 104 -1.11 -7.44 -3.27
CA ALA A 104 -0.07 -7.86 -4.20
C ALA A 104 1.26 -7.24 -3.79
N GLY A 105 2.25 -8.09 -3.56
CA GLY A 105 3.61 -7.65 -3.27
C GLY A 105 4.39 -7.43 -4.56
N LEU A 106 5.30 -6.47 -4.54
CA LEU A 106 6.12 -6.15 -5.70
C LEU A 106 7.52 -6.77 -5.63
N LYS A 107 7.79 -7.53 -4.58
CA LYS A 107 9.08 -8.20 -4.30
C LYS A 107 10.20 -7.25 -3.91
N GLU A 108 10.15 -6.01 -4.34
CA GLU A 108 11.17 -5.00 -4.07
C GLU A 108 10.59 -3.84 -3.28
N TRP A 109 11.47 -3.00 -2.75
CA TRP A 109 11.09 -1.79 -2.05
C TRP A 109 11.28 -0.59 -2.96
N TYR A 110 10.24 0.23 -3.09
CA TYR A 110 10.27 1.47 -3.87
C TYR A 110 9.95 2.63 -2.94
N THR A 111 10.69 3.73 -3.09
CA THR A 111 10.53 4.89 -2.21
C THR A 111 9.61 5.96 -2.79
N ASP A 112 9.44 5.98 -4.10
CA ASP A 112 8.68 7.02 -4.78
C ASP A 112 7.74 6.45 -5.83
N ILE A 113 6.62 7.12 -6.00
CA ILE A 113 5.60 6.72 -6.95
C ILE A 113 5.24 7.92 -7.84
N LEU A 114 5.11 7.68 -9.11
CA LEU A 114 4.69 8.67 -10.09
C LEU A 114 3.53 8.12 -10.91
N PHE A 115 2.48 8.92 -11.04
CA PHE A 115 1.30 8.55 -11.82
C PHE A 115 1.25 9.38 -13.09
N PHE A 116 1.24 8.75 -14.25
CA PHE A 116 1.01 9.48 -15.50
C PHE A 116 0.56 8.54 -16.62
N ASN A 117 -0.23 9.06 -17.54
CA ASN A 117 -0.74 8.31 -18.70
C ASN A 117 -1.38 6.96 -18.31
N ASN A 118 -2.14 6.96 -17.21
CA ASN A 118 -2.81 5.77 -16.69
C ASN A 118 -1.88 4.62 -16.32
N ARG A 119 -0.66 4.94 -15.95
CA ARG A 119 0.30 3.96 -15.46
C ARG A 119 1.01 4.48 -14.21
N ILE A 120 1.62 3.56 -13.49
CA ILE A 120 2.36 3.86 -12.27
C ILE A 120 3.83 3.56 -12.54
N GLU A 121 4.69 4.49 -12.19
CA GLU A 121 6.13 4.26 -12.20
C GLU A 121 6.66 4.33 -10.78
N LEU A 122 7.37 3.30 -10.35
CA LEU A 122 7.94 3.22 -9.01
C LEU A 122 9.46 3.27 -9.11
N THR A 123 10.06 4.08 -8.25
CA THR A 123 11.50 4.26 -8.21
C THR A 123 12.02 4.11 -6.79
N ASN A 124 13.32 3.88 -6.65
CA ASN A 124 13.98 3.90 -5.36
C ASN A 124 15.06 4.95 -5.36
N GLN A 125 14.95 5.95 -4.48
CA GLN A 125 15.92 7.04 -4.38
C GLN A 125 17.07 6.73 -3.42
N VAL A 126 16.97 5.64 -2.69
CA VAL A 126 17.98 5.23 -1.72
C VAL A 126 18.90 4.14 -2.26
N VAL A 127 18.32 3.16 -2.93
CA VAL A 127 19.05 2.03 -3.49
C VAL A 127 18.99 2.12 -5.02
N LYS A 128 20.13 1.91 -5.68
CA LYS A 128 20.16 1.94 -7.14
C LYS A 128 19.56 0.66 -7.68
N MET A 129 18.44 0.78 -8.39
CA MET A 129 17.73 -0.34 -8.97
C MET A 129 16.88 0.14 -10.14
N LYS A 130 16.37 -0.81 -10.92
CA LYS A 130 15.49 -0.47 -12.03
C LYS A 130 14.16 0.04 -11.54
N ASN A 131 13.61 1.01 -12.26
CA ASN A 131 12.24 1.45 -12.03
C ASN A 131 11.28 0.34 -12.45
N LEU A 132 10.13 0.29 -11.79
CA LEU A 132 9.06 -0.62 -12.15
C LEU A 132 7.92 0.18 -12.76
N ILE A 133 7.46 -0.24 -13.92
CA ILE A 133 6.31 0.40 -14.59
C ILE A 133 5.15 -0.58 -14.56
N ILE A 134 4.02 -0.14 -14.01
CA ILE A 134 2.80 -0.92 -13.95
C ILE A 134 1.78 -0.27 -14.88
N ASN A 135 1.44 -0.95 -15.95
CA ASN A 135 0.45 -0.48 -16.91
C ASN A 135 -0.96 -0.94 -16.57
N LYS A 136 -1.08 -2.10 -15.91
CA LYS A 136 -2.35 -2.67 -15.49
C LYS A 136 -2.17 -3.37 -14.15
N PHE A 137 -3.10 -3.20 -13.24
CA PHE A 137 -3.03 -3.87 -11.95
C PHE A 137 -3.19 -5.40 -12.08
N ASP A 138 -3.86 -5.90 -13.11
CA ASP A 138 -3.96 -7.34 -13.30
C ASP A 138 -2.64 -8.01 -13.71
N GLU A 139 -1.60 -7.22 -13.99
CA GLU A 139 -0.25 -7.76 -14.17
C GLU A 139 0.34 -8.23 -12.85
N LEU A 140 -0.19 -7.80 -11.73
CA LEU A 140 0.31 -8.13 -10.40
C LEU A 140 -0.30 -9.46 -9.92
N LYS A 141 0.43 -10.12 -9.03
CA LYS A 141 -0.07 -11.36 -8.45
C LYS A 141 -0.87 -11.03 -7.20
N TRP A 142 -2.18 -11.04 -7.32
CA TRP A 142 -3.09 -10.76 -6.22
C TRP A 142 -3.40 -11.98 -5.38
N ILE A 143 -3.43 -11.79 -4.08
CA ILE A 143 -3.69 -12.85 -3.09
C ILE A 143 -4.85 -12.41 -2.22
N ASP A 144 -5.81 -13.30 -2.01
CA ASP A 144 -6.96 -13.02 -1.15
C ASP A 144 -6.55 -12.93 0.32
N PHE A 145 -7.25 -12.10 1.04
CA PHE A 145 -7.11 -12.10 2.49
C PHE A 145 -8.46 -12.09 3.19
#